data_16775e18cad3780b131a009b55776c31
#
_entry.id   16775e18cad3780b131a009b55776c31
#
_cell.length_a   1.000
_cell.length_b   1.000
_cell.length_c   1.000
_cell.angle_alpha   90.00
_cell.angle_beta   90.00
_cell.angle_gamma   90.00
#
_symmetry.space_group_name_H-M   'P 1'
#
loop_
_entity.id
_entity.type
_entity.pdbx_description
1 polymer ?
#
loop_
_entity_poly.entity_id
_entity_poly.type
_entity_poly.pdbx_seq_one_letter_code
_entity_poly.pdbx_strand_id
1 'polypeptide(L)'
;IDVPKEFEGQVISLLGIRKGELLNMREVNTRTHFEFKIPSRGLVGLRIRLLRSTQGNAVMYHNFHEYEYFKGDIPHRSQGVLVSSSDGETTAYALDGLRERGVMFFKPGCKVYEGMIVGEHCEQNDIAVNACRIKKATNIRSATADKGIKLAPPRELSLEMALEYIEDDELIEITPKTFRLRKKLLKENDRKRQKTTKDISI
;
A
#
# COMPACT_ATOMS: atom_id res chain seq x y z
N ILE A 1 -12.49 -17.45 12.90
CA ILE A 1 -11.07 -17.13 13.14
C ILE A 1 -10.66 -17.74 14.46
N ASP A 2 -9.57 -18.52 14.44
CA ASP A 2 -8.96 -19.09 15.63
C ASP A 2 -7.61 -18.46 15.91
N VAL A 3 -7.42 -17.93 17.13
CA VAL A 3 -6.16 -17.29 17.56
C VAL A 3 -5.84 -17.62 19.02
N PRO A 4 -4.56 -17.60 19.43
CA PRO A 4 -4.18 -17.60 20.84
C PRO A 4 -4.78 -16.40 21.58
N LYS A 5 -5.11 -16.54 22.85
CA LYS A 5 -5.74 -15.49 23.69
C LYS A 5 -4.99 -14.15 23.68
N GLU A 6 -3.67 -14.18 23.61
CA GLU A 6 -2.83 -12.97 23.58
C GLU A 6 -3.09 -12.04 22.39
N PHE A 7 -3.71 -12.53 21.30
CA PHE A 7 -4.00 -11.77 20.08
C PHE A 7 -5.46 -11.34 19.93
N GLU A 8 -6.34 -11.63 20.89
CA GLU A 8 -7.78 -11.31 20.83
C GLU A 8 -8.06 -9.85 20.51
N GLY A 9 -7.44 -8.93 21.24
CA GLY A 9 -7.63 -7.50 21.07
C GLY A 9 -7.22 -7.00 19.67
N GLN A 10 -6.14 -7.58 19.13
CA GLN A 10 -5.66 -7.23 17.79
C GLN A 10 -6.64 -7.70 16.70
N VAL A 11 -7.21 -8.90 16.85
CA VAL A 11 -8.19 -9.45 15.91
C VAL A 11 -9.47 -8.63 15.92
N ILE A 12 -10.01 -8.30 17.11
CA ILE A 12 -11.21 -7.50 17.26
C ILE A 12 -11.02 -6.11 16.64
N SER A 13 -9.90 -5.45 16.93
CA SER A 13 -9.57 -4.14 16.38
C SER A 13 -9.44 -4.18 14.84
N LEU A 14 -8.72 -5.17 14.30
CA LEU A 14 -8.52 -5.32 12.86
C LEU A 14 -9.83 -5.53 12.10
N LEU A 15 -10.73 -6.36 12.64
CA LEU A 15 -12.02 -6.64 12.02
C LEU A 15 -13.01 -5.49 12.20
N GLY A 16 -12.97 -4.78 13.32
CA GLY A 16 -13.79 -3.60 13.56
C GLY A 16 -13.55 -2.49 12.53
N ILE A 17 -12.28 -2.19 12.22
CA ILE A 17 -11.91 -1.22 11.16
C ILE A 17 -12.50 -1.63 9.80
N ARG A 18 -12.63 -2.92 9.54
CA ARG A 18 -13.16 -3.49 8.29
C ARG A 18 -14.67 -3.72 8.29
N LYS A 19 -15.39 -3.09 9.24
CA LYS A 19 -16.86 -3.23 9.40
C LYS A 19 -17.30 -4.66 9.71
N GLY A 20 -16.43 -5.44 10.36
CA GLY A 20 -16.77 -6.75 10.89
C GLY A 20 -17.60 -6.64 12.16
N GLU A 21 -18.70 -7.38 12.23
CA GLU A 21 -19.56 -7.51 13.39
C GLU A 21 -19.27 -8.83 14.10
N LEU A 22 -18.95 -8.78 15.37
CA LEU A 22 -18.73 -9.98 16.17
C LEU A 22 -20.07 -10.66 16.47
N LEU A 23 -20.25 -11.88 15.98
CA LEU A 23 -21.45 -12.68 16.23
C LEU A 23 -21.27 -13.55 17.48
N ASN A 24 -20.11 -14.18 17.62
CA ASN A 24 -19.84 -15.11 18.69
C ASN A 24 -18.36 -15.17 19.04
N MET A 25 -18.07 -15.43 20.31
CA MET A 25 -16.74 -15.62 20.85
C MET A 25 -16.76 -16.78 21.82
N ARG A 26 -15.89 -17.77 21.61
CA ARG A 26 -15.76 -18.94 22.48
C ARG A 26 -14.31 -19.19 22.81
N GLU A 27 -14.01 -19.39 24.06
CA GLU A 27 -12.70 -19.84 24.50
C GLU A 27 -12.62 -21.36 24.45
N VAL A 28 -11.60 -21.88 23.81
CA VAL A 28 -11.31 -23.31 23.74
C VAL A 28 -9.85 -23.52 24.15
N ASN A 29 -9.62 -23.99 25.36
CA ASN A 29 -8.30 -24.17 25.94
C ASN A 29 -7.46 -22.88 25.96
N THR A 30 -6.39 -22.84 25.17
CA THR A 30 -5.47 -21.70 25.03
C THR A 30 -5.78 -20.79 23.85
N ARG A 31 -6.85 -21.08 23.11
CA ARG A 31 -7.22 -20.37 21.88
C ARG A 31 -8.63 -19.81 22.03
N THR A 32 -8.90 -18.76 21.25
CA THR A 32 -10.22 -18.14 21.14
C THR A 32 -10.72 -18.28 19.72
N HIS A 33 -11.92 -18.79 19.62
CA HIS A 33 -12.67 -18.91 18.38
C HIS A 33 -13.62 -17.73 18.23
N PHE A 34 -13.48 -16.98 17.14
CA PHE A 34 -14.32 -15.86 16.78
C PHE A 34 -15.17 -16.16 15.55
N GLU A 35 -16.43 -15.77 15.59
CA GLU A 35 -17.34 -15.74 14.45
C GLU A 35 -17.70 -14.29 14.14
N PHE A 36 -17.33 -13.81 12.95
CA PHE A 36 -17.61 -12.47 12.49
C PHE A 36 -18.42 -12.48 11.21
N LYS A 37 -19.32 -11.51 11.09
CA LYS A 37 -19.99 -11.15 9.85
C LYS A 37 -19.30 -9.94 9.26
N ILE A 38 -18.74 -10.06 8.07
CA ILE A 38 -17.89 -9.03 7.45
C ILE A 38 -18.27 -8.85 5.98
N PRO A 39 -18.32 -7.60 5.44
CA PRO A 39 -18.49 -7.38 4.00
C PRO A 39 -17.37 -8.04 3.20
N SER A 40 -17.68 -8.66 2.04
CA SER A 40 -16.71 -9.39 1.20
C SER A 40 -15.47 -8.56 0.86
N ARG A 41 -15.62 -7.25 0.63
CA ARG A 41 -14.49 -6.33 0.40
C ARG A 41 -13.57 -6.20 1.62
N GLY A 42 -14.07 -6.41 2.85
CA GLY A 42 -13.26 -6.43 4.08
C GLY A 42 -12.38 -7.67 4.19
N LEU A 43 -12.62 -8.71 3.38
CA LEU A 43 -11.78 -9.91 3.32
C LEU A 43 -10.50 -9.71 2.50
N VAL A 44 -10.49 -8.72 1.60
CA VAL A 44 -9.31 -8.44 0.76
C VAL A 44 -8.12 -8.09 1.66
N GLY A 45 -7.02 -8.83 1.52
CA GLY A 45 -5.80 -8.67 2.33
C GLY A 45 -5.92 -9.04 3.81
N LEU A 46 -7.12 -9.35 4.32
CA LEU A 46 -7.35 -9.64 5.74
C LEU A 46 -6.50 -10.80 6.25
N ARG A 47 -6.40 -11.89 5.49
CA ARG A 47 -5.61 -13.07 5.88
C ARG A 47 -4.14 -12.74 6.13
N ILE A 48 -3.54 -11.94 5.25
CA ILE A 48 -2.13 -11.54 5.38
C ILE A 48 -1.94 -10.67 6.61
N ARG A 49 -2.86 -9.73 6.85
CA ARG A 49 -2.81 -8.86 8.03
C ARG A 49 -3.00 -9.65 9.33
N LEU A 50 -3.95 -10.58 9.36
CA LEU A 50 -4.15 -11.47 10.51
C LEU A 50 -2.89 -12.28 10.82
N LEU A 51 -2.29 -12.92 9.80
CA LEU A 51 -1.06 -13.69 9.99
C LEU A 51 0.10 -12.82 10.50
N ARG A 52 0.24 -11.60 10.01
CA ARG A 52 1.27 -10.67 10.49
C ARG A 52 1.03 -10.22 11.92
N SER A 53 -0.21 -9.83 12.26
CA SER A 53 -0.55 -9.34 13.60
C SER A 53 -0.50 -10.44 14.66
N THR A 54 -0.68 -11.71 14.26
CA THR A 54 -0.67 -12.86 15.16
C THR A 54 0.58 -13.72 15.02
N GLN A 55 1.65 -13.20 14.41
CA GLN A 55 2.92 -13.92 14.21
C GLN A 55 2.74 -15.30 13.54
N GLY A 56 1.78 -15.42 12.61
CA GLY A 56 1.46 -16.63 11.90
C GLY A 56 0.49 -17.58 12.63
N ASN A 57 0.03 -17.24 13.85
CA ASN A 57 -0.77 -18.15 14.69
C ASN A 57 -2.30 -18.11 14.42
N ALA A 58 -2.76 -17.20 13.53
CA ALA A 58 -4.18 -17.13 13.17
C ALA A 58 -4.56 -18.18 12.13
N VAL A 59 -5.71 -18.79 12.34
CA VAL A 59 -6.39 -19.63 11.32
C VAL A 59 -7.70 -18.92 10.94
N MET A 60 -7.93 -18.73 9.65
CA MET A 60 -9.12 -18.05 9.14
C MET A 60 -9.82 -18.87 8.09
N TYR A 61 -11.12 -19.04 8.27
CA TYR A 61 -12.06 -19.60 7.29
C TYR A 61 -13.14 -18.57 7.02
N HIS A 62 -13.71 -18.57 5.84
CA HIS A 62 -14.84 -17.72 5.50
C HIS A 62 -15.79 -18.46 4.56
N ASN A 63 -17.08 -18.18 4.72
CA ASN A 63 -18.16 -18.68 3.87
C ASN A 63 -19.11 -17.53 3.55
N PHE A 64 -19.86 -17.67 2.46
CA PHE A 64 -20.96 -16.76 2.16
C PHE A 64 -22.04 -16.92 3.25
N HIS A 65 -22.56 -15.79 3.73
CA HIS A 65 -23.63 -15.75 4.70
C HIS A 65 -24.92 -15.23 4.06
N GLU A 66 -24.97 -13.94 3.71
CA GLU A 66 -26.13 -13.31 3.10
C GLU A 66 -25.75 -12.03 2.35
N TYR A 67 -26.70 -11.45 1.61
CA TYR A 67 -26.58 -10.11 1.04
C TYR A 67 -27.11 -9.07 2.03
N GLU A 68 -26.38 -7.97 2.18
CA GLU A 68 -26.74 -6.86 3.05
C GLU A 68 -26.60 -5.51 2.36
N TYR A 69 -27.16 -4.47 2.96
CA TYR A 69 -26.93 -3.10 2.55
C TYR A 69 -25.47 -2.69 2.72
N PHE A 70 -25.07 -1.72 1.94
CA PHE A 70 -23.72 -1.18 1.98
C PHE A 70 -23.39 -0.55 3.35
N LYS A 71 -22.39 -1.07 4.05
CA LYS A 71 -21.97 -0.65 5.41
C LYS A 71 -21.02 0.55 5.45
N GLY A 72 -20.96 1.36 4.39
CA GLY A 72 -20.04 2.50 4.29
C GLY A 72 -18.61 2.08 3.87
N ASP A 73 -17.72 3.02 3.67
CA ASP A 73 -16.37 2.75 3.16
C ASP A 73 -15.46 2.10 4.21
N ILE A 74 -14.55 1.28 3.72
CA ILE A 74 -13.48 0.68 4.51
C ILE A 74 -12.21 1.44 4.18
N PRO A 75 -11.49 2.00 5.16
CA PRO A 75 -10.25 2.72 4.89
C PRO A 75 -9.20 1.76 4.34
N HIS A 76 -8.56 2.16 3.23
CA HIS A 76 -7.51 1.39 2.57
C HIS A 76 -6.14 1.67 3.18
N ARG A 77 -5.69 2.91 3.08
CA ARG A 77 -4.41 3.39 3.62
C ARG A 77 -4.58 4.77 4.26
N SER A 78 -3.67 5.12 5.17
CA SER A 78 -3.60 6.44 5.80
C SER A 78 -2.56 7.35 5.14
N GLN A 79 -1.62 6.78 4.38
CA GLN A 79 -0.49 7.46 3.77
C GLN A 79 -0.76 7.74 2.29
N GLY A 80 -0.21 8.85 1.79
CA GLY A 80 -0.20 9.15 0.36
C GLY A 80 0.79 8.29 -0.43
N VAL A 81 0.93 8.58 -1.71
CA VAL A 81 1.85 7.88 -2.60
C VAL A 81 2.86 8.79 -3.27
N LEU A 82 4.01 8.20 -3.59
CA LEU A 82 5.02 8.79 -4.45
C LEU A 82 4.69 8.42 -5.89
N VAL A 83 4.35 9.41 -6.71
CA VAL A 83 3.95 9.21 -8.12
C VAL A 83 5.07 9.68 -9.04
N SER A 84 5.49 8.83 -9.99
CA SER A 84 6.52 9.24 -10.96
C SER A 84 6.02 10.40 -11.82
N SER A 85 6.85 11.42 -11.97
CA SER A 85 6.62 12.59 -12.83
C SER A 85 7.29 12.46 -14.20
N SER A 86 7.98 11.36 -14.48
CA SER A 86 8.73 11.17 -15.71
C SER A 86 8.85 9.71 -16.09
N ASP A 87 9.04 9.48 -17.39
CA ASP A 87 9.34 8.17 -17.95
C ASP A 87 10.85 7.89 -17.88
N GLY A 88 11.22 6.63 -17.69
CA GLY A 88 12.63 6.22 -17.69
C GLY A 88 12.92 5.03 -16.80
N GLU A 89 14.17 4.91 -16.38
CA GLU A 89 14.63 3.90 -15.43
C GLU A 89 14.98 4.54 -14.09
N THR A 90 14.57 3.88 -13.02
CA THR A 90 14.89 4.32 -11.65
C THR A 90 16.40 4.29 -11.42
N THR A 91 16.96 5.34 -10.84
CA THR A 91 18.39 5.43 -10.53
C THR A 91 18.63 5.33 -9.02
N ALA A 92 19.76 4.76 -8.62
CA ALA A 92 20.14 4.70 -7.21
C ALA A 92 20.21 6.12 -6.58
N TYR A 93 20.70 7.09 -7.35
CA TYR A 93 20.78 8.48 -6.91
C TYR A 93 19.42 9.11 -6.64
N ALA A 94 18.43 8.87 -7.53
CA ALA A 94 17.09 9.39 -7.33
C ALA A 94 16.41 8.72 -6.13
N LEU A 95 16.51 7.39 -6.01
CA LEU A 95 15.88 6.64 -4.91
C LEU A 95 16.48 7.00 -3.55
N ASP A 96 17.79 7.26 -3.48
CA ASP A 96 18.43 7.74 -2.24
C ASP A 96 17.91 9.12 -1.82
N GLY A 97 17.77 10.03 -2.77
CA GLY A 97 17.17 11.36 -2.52
C GLY A 97 15.68 11.34 -2.14
N LEU A 98 14.99 10.23 -2.40
CA LEU A 98 13.58 10.05 -2.03
C LEU A 98 13.39 9.28 -0.71
N ARG A 99 14.46 8.75 -0.11
CA ARG A 99 14.42 7.91 1.10
C ARG A 99 13.74 8.60 2.29
N GLU A 100 13.94 9.90 2.45
CA GLU A 100 13.33 10.67 3.54
C GLU A 100 11.84 10.96 3.30
N ARG A 101 11.38 10.84 2.05
CA ARG A 101 9.98 11.10 1.66
C ARG A 101 9.08 9.88 1.76
N GLY A 102 9.64 8.68 1.84
CA GLY A 102 8.83 7.47 1.96
C GLY A 102 9.55 6.18 1.61
N VAL A 103 8.77 5.12 1.46
CA VAL A 103 9.26 3.76 1.19
C VAL A 103 9.05 3.42 -0.28
N MET A 104 10.14 3.05 -0.96
CA MET A 104 10.10 2.71 -2.39
C MET A 104 9.58 1.29 -2.63
N PHE A 105 8.91 1.08 -3.78
CA PHE A 105 8.44 -0.23 -4.24
C PHE A 105 9.37 -0.86 -5.28
N PHE A 106 10.31 -0.11 -5.82
CA PHE A 106 11.19 -0.53 -6.91
C PHE A 106 12.67 -0.42 -6.56
N LYS A 107 13.46 -1.30 -7.17
CA LYS A 107 14.91 -1.26 -7.15
C LYS A 107 15.42 -0.31 -8.24
N PRO A 108 16.69 0.15 -8.19
CA PRO A 108 17.33 0.82 -9.32
C PRO A 108 17.30 -0.04 -10.59
N GLY A 109 17.18 0.59 -11.76
CA GLY A 109 17.11 -0.08 -13.07
C GLY A 109 15.70 -0.57 -13.45
N CYS A 110 14.67 -0.26 -12.68
CA CYS A 110 13.30 -0.58 -13.04
C CYS A 110 12.72 0.49 -13.96
N LYS A 111 12.00 0.07 -15.02
CA LYS A 111 11.28 0.98 -15.90
C LYS A 111 10.05 1.52 -15.23
N VAL A 112 9.92 2.83 -15.22
CA VAL A 112 8.76 3.58 -14.70
C VAL A 112 8.29 4.59 -15.72
N TYR A 113 7.06 5.06 -15.56
CA TYR A 113 6.43 6.05 -16.45
C TYR A 113 5.65 7.09 -15.63
N GLU A 114 5.32 8.22 -16.25
CA GLU A 114 4.54 9.28 -15.61
C GLU A 114 3.19 8.75 -15.11
N GLY A 115 2.87 9.04 -13.85
CA GLY A 115 1.64 8.56 -13.20
C GLY A 115 1.75 7.18 -12.53
N MET A 116 2.87 6.46 -12.69
CA MET A 116 3.12 5.22 -11.98
C MET A 116 3.43 5.49 -10.51
N ILE A 117 2.88 4.69 -9.61
CA ILE A 117 3.15 4.77 -8.17
C ILE A 117 4.46 4.03 -7.89
N VAL A 118 5.46 4.76 -7.39
CA VAL A 118 6.81 4.25 -7.15
C VAL A 118 7.13 4.00 -5.68
N GLY A 119 6.27 4.47 -4.78
CA GLY A 119 6.45 4.28 -3.34
C GLY A 119 5.28 4.80 -2.53
N GLU A 120 5.34 4.55 -1.21
CA GLU A 120 4.43 5.09 -0.20
C GLU A 120 5.04 6.35 0.39
N HIS A 121 4.27 7.43 0.44
CA HIS A 121 4.72 8.69 1.04
C HIS A 121 4.68 8.60 2.57
N CYS A 122 5.51 9.35 3.27
CA CYS A 122 5.47 9.43 4.74
C CYS A 122 4.32 10.30 5.26
N GLU A 123 3.71 11.15 4.42
CA GLU A 123 2.57 12.00 4.74
C GLU A 123 1.30 11.51 4.03
N GLN A 124 0.15 12.09 4.39
CA GLN A 124 -1.15 11.67 3.84
C GLN A 124 -1.41 12.10 2.39
N ASN A 125 -0.64 13.07 1.88
CA ASN A 125 -0.82 13.61 0.54
C ASN A 125 0.04 12.89 -0.50
N ASP A 126 -0.45 12.80 -1.71
CA ASP A 126 0.31 12.31 -2.86
C ASP A 126 1.27 13.38 -3.37
N ILE A 127 2.48 12.99 -3.70
CA ILE A 127 3.46 13.88 -4.31
C ILE A 127 4.03 13.30 -5.61
N ALA A 128 4.27 14.20 -6.58
CA ALA A 128 4.98 13.84 -7.80
C ALA A 128 6.49 13.88 -7.56
N VAL A 129 7.19 12.82 -7.96
CA VAL A 129 8.63 12.65 -7.76
C VAL A 129 9.32 12.20 -9.03
N ASN A 130 10.57 12.62 -9.23
CA ASN A 130 11.38 12.10 -10.34
C ASN A 130 12.29 10.96 -9.86
N ALA A 131 11.86 9.73 -10.11
CA ALA A 131 12.59 8.51 -9.77
C ALA A 131 13.72 8.17 -10.75
N CYS A 132 13.79 8.89 -11.91
CA CYS A 132 14.75 8.64 -12.99
C CYS A 132 15.89 9.67 -13.00
N ARG A 133 15.99 10.55 -12.00
CA ARG A 133 16.98 11.62 -11.95
C ARG A 133 18.38 11.04 -11.91
N ILE A 134 19.23 11.47 -12.86
CA ILE A 134 20.64 11.09 -12.92
C ILE A 134 21.49 12.14 -12.19
N LYS A 135 22.50 11.69 -11.47
CA LYS A 135 23.51 12.60 -10.89
C LYS A 135 24.25 13.32 -12.02
N LYS A 136 24.19 14.65 -12.05
CA LYS A 136 24.99 15.42 -13.01
C LYS A 136 26.48 15.22 -12.68
N ALA A 137 27.27 14.89 -13.70
CA ALA A 137 28.71 14.84 -13.56
C ALA A 137 29.23 16.27 -13.26
N THR A 138 29.90 16.46 -12.14
CA THR A 138 30.58 17.70 -11.80
C THR A 138 32.08 17.45 -11.89
N ASN A 139 32.83 18.42 -12.43
CA ASN A 139 34.30 18.33 -12.58
C ASN A 139 35.02 18.33 -11.23
N ILE A 140 34.36 18.65 -10.13
CA ILE A 140 34.92 18.65 -8.79
C ILE A 140 34.61 17.26 -8.17
N ARG A 141 35.59 16.37 -8.24
CA ARG A 141 35.59 15.09 -7.51
C ARG A 141 36.20 15.33 -6.13
N SER A 142 35.39 15.42 -5.09
CA SER A 142 35.89 15.23 -3.73
C SER A 142 36.12 13.73 -3.50
N ALA A 143 37.27 13.34 -2.97
CA ALA A 143 37.63 11.94 -2.69
C ALA A 143 36.64 11.24 -1.71
N THR A 144 35.78 11.98 -1.05
CA THR A 144 34.74 11.49 -0.15
C THR A 144 33.36 11.22 -0.82
N ALA A 145 33.22 11.55 -2.13
CA ALA A 145 31.93 11.48 -2.82
C ALA A 145 31.56 10.07 -3.36
N ASP A 146 32.46 9.13 -3.33
CA ASP A 146 32.28 7.76 -3.84
C ASP A 146 31.89 6.73 -2.75
N LYS A 147 31.31 7.16 -1.65
CA LYS A 147 30.65 6.20 -0.76
C LYS A 147 29.47 5.60 -1.52
N GLY A 148 29.54 4.29 -1.78
CA GLY A 148 28.46 3.55 -2.45
C GLY A 148 27.13 3.82 -1.79
N ILE A 149 26.12 4.18 -2.57
CA ILE A 149 24.76 4.47 -2.09
C ILE A 149 24.18 3.18 -1.52
N LYS A 150 23.94 3.13 -0.22
CA LYS A 150 23.24 2.03 0.45
C LYS A 150 21.75 2.34 0.47
N LEU A 151 20.98 1.72 -0.41
CA LEU A 151 19.52 1.81 -0.43
C LEU A 151 18.90 0.82 0.55
N ALA A 152 17.83 1.24 1.20
CA ALA A 152 16.95 0.30 1.89
C ALA A 152 16.29 -0.66 0.88
N PRO A 153 16.02 -1.92 1.25
CA PRO A 153 15.31 -2.84 0.38
C PRO A 153 13.91 -2.28 0.07
N PRO A 154 13.43 -2.38 -1.18
CA PRO A 154 12.10 -1.93 -1.53
C PRO A 154 11.05 -2.79 -0.83
N ARG A 155 9.90 -2.19 -0.55
CA ARG A 155 8.74 -2.91 -0.05
C ARG A 155 8.12 -3.71 -1.19
N GLU A 156 8.21 -5.03 -1.10
CA GLU A 156 7.54 -5.92 -2.04
C GLU A 156 6.06 -6.05 -1.67
N LEU A 157 5.19 -5.77 -2.64
CA LEU A 157 3.75 -5.94 -2.52
C LEU A 157 3.36 -7.27 -3.18
N SER A 158 2.47 -8.04 -2.54
CA SER A 158 1.73 -9.10 -3.24
C SER A 158 0.54 -8.49 -3.97
N LEU A 159 -0.05 -9.23 -4.92
CA LEU A 159 -1.24 -8.76 -5.64
C LEU A 159 -2.40 -8.45 -4.67
N GLU A 160 -2.60 -9.29 -3.66
CA GLU A 160 -3.62 -9.08 -2.62
C GLU A 160 -3.37 -7.80 -1.81
N MET A 161 -2.11 -7.56 -1.44
CA MET A 161 -1.72 -6.31 -0.76
C MET A 161 -1.91 -5.09 -1.65
N ALA A 162 -1.63 -5.22 -2.94
CA ALA A 162 -1.83 -4.15 -3.91
C ALA A 162 -3.33 -3.82 -4.09
N LEU A 163 -4.20 -4.84 -4.15
CA LEU A 163 -5.66 -4.67 -4.21
C LEU A 163 -6.23 -4.00 -2.96
N GLU A 164 -5.66 -4.30 -1.79
CA GLU A 164 -6.03 -3.63 -0.55
C GLU A 164 -5.49 -2.19 -0.46
N TYR A 165 -4.35 -1.94 -1.10
CA TYR A 165 -3.61 -0.69 -0.99
C TYR A 165 -4.18 0.45 -1.83
N ILE A 166 -4.70 0.16 -3.04
CA ILE A 166 -5.16 1.16 -4.00
C ILE A 166 -6.39 1.92 -3.52
N GLU A 167 -6.48 3.18 -3.94
CA GLU A 167 -7.63 4.06 -3.77
C GLU A 167 -8.44 4.20 -5.07
N ASP A 168 -9.59 4.87 -4.98
CA ASP A 168 -10.54 5.01 -6.10
C ASP A 168 -9.97 5.69 -7.34
N ASP A 169 -8.94 6.54 -7.17
CA ASP A 169 -8.26 7.23 -8.27
C ASP A 169 -7.05 6.46 -8.83
N GLU A 170 -6.87 5.21 -8.42
CA GLU A 170 -5.76 4.35 -8.76
C GLU A 170 -6.19 3.08 -9.50
N LEU A 171 -5.25 2.46 -10.18
CA LEU A 171 -5.43 1.21 -10.92
C LEU A 171 -4.23 0.30 -10.72
N ILE A 172 -4.48 -1.01 -10.83
CA ILE A 172 -3.44 -2.03 -10.91
C ILE A 172 -3.34 -2.50 -12.35
N GLU A 173 -2.16 -2.42 -12.92
CA GLU A 173 -1.82 -3.04 -14.21
C GLU A 173 -1.21 -4.40 -13.94
N ILE A 174 -1.84 -5.46 -14.42
CA ILE A 174 -1.38 -6.83 -14.22
C ILE A 174 -0.83 -7.37 -15.54
N THR A 175 0.40 -7.86 -15.49
CA THR A 175 1.05 -8.57 -16.59
C THR A 175 1.41 -9.98 -16.14
N PRO A 176 1.72 -10.92 -17.04
CA PRO A 176 2.08 -12.28 -16.63
C PRO A 176 3.30 -12.39 -15.71
N LYS A 177 4.18 -11.38 -15.72
CA LYS A 177 5.44 -11.38 -14.93
C LYS A 177 5.41 -10.44 -13.74
N THR A 178 4.66 -9.35 -13.82
CA THR A 178 4.70 -8.26 -12.82
C THR A 178 3.37 -7.54 -12.77
N PHE A 179 3.11 -6.84 -11.67
CA PHE A 179 2.04 -5.86 -11.59
C PHE A 179 2.61 -4.49 -11.22
N ARG A 180 1.86 -3.44 -11.53
CA ARG A 180 2.23 -2.05 -11.27
C ARG A 180 1.02 -1.30 -10.76
N LEU A 181 1.24 -0.37 -9.86
CA LEU A 181 0.24 0.57 -9.39
C LEU A 181 0.37 1.88 -10.16
N ARG A 182 -0.73 2.50 -10.54
CA ARG A 182 -0.72 3.80 -11.21
C ARG A 182 -1.94 4.63 -10.90
N LYS A 183 -1.84 5.92 -11.09
CA LYS A 183 -3.01 6.81 -11.08
C LYS A 183 -3.87 6.59 -12.35
N LYS A 184 -5.18 6.80 -12.25
CA LYS A 184 -6.09 6.80 -13.41
C LYS A 184 -5.70 7.88 -14.42
N LEU A 185 -5.43 9.09 -13.92
CA LEU A 185 -4.89 10.20 -14.70
C LEU A 185 -3.37 10.19 -14.60
N LEU A 186 -2.69 9.85 -15.68
CA LEU A 186 -1.24 9.71 -15.67
C LEU A 186 -0.54 11.06 -15.55
N LYS A 187 -0.99 12.09 -16.27
CA LYS A 187 -0.36 13.41 -16.25
C LYS A 187 -0.64 14.17 -14.96
N GLU A 188 0.40 14.74 -14.38
CA GLU A 188 0.31 15.52 -13.15
C GLU A 188 -0.65 16.72 -13.28
N ASN A 189 -0.62 17.40 -14.43
CA ASN A 189 -1.49 18.55 -14.67
C ASN A 189 -2.97 18.19 -14.67
N ASP A 190 -3.33 17.02 -15.21
CA ASP A 190 -4.72 16.57 -15.26
C ASP A 190 -5.22 16.19 -13.85
N ARG A 191 -4.36 15.58 -13.02
CA ARG A 191 -4.66 15.31 -11.62
C ARG A 191 -4.89 16.60 -10.82
N LYS A 192 -4.05 17.61 -11.03
CA LYS A 192 -4.22 18.93 -10.37
C LYS A 192 -5.53 19.62 -10.77
N ARG A 193 -5.87 19.61 -12.07
CA ARG A 193 -7.15 20.17 -12.58
C ARG A 193 -8.35 19.45 -11.96
N GLN A 194 -8.32 18.13 -11.87
CA GLN A 194 -9.42 17.37 -11.28
C GLN A 194 -9.63 17.67 -9.79
N LYS A 195 -8.55 17.84 -9.01
CA LYS A 195 -8.65 18.26 -7.60
C LYS A 195 -9.31 19.64 -7.47
N THR A 196 -8.85 20.63 -8.22
CA THR A 196 -9.43 21.98 -8.20
C THR A 196 -10.92 22.00 -8.56
N THR A 197 -11.34 21.17 -9.52
CA THR A 197 -12.77 21.08 -9.91
C THR A 197 -13.63 20.45 -8.80
N LYS A 198 -13.11 19.45 -8.06
CA LYS A 198 -13.82 18.88 -6.92
C LYS A 198 -13.95 19.85 -5.76
N ASP A 199 -12.92 20.63 -5.47
CA ASP A 199 -12.91 21.61 -4.36
C ASP A 199 -13.88 22.78 -4.62
N ILE A 200 -14.21 23.08 -5.89
CA ILE A 200 -15.19 24.14 -6.26
C ILE A 200 -16.64 23.62 -6.23
N SER A 201 -16.84 22.29 -6.22
CA SER A 201 -18.18 21.65 -6.32
C SER A 201 -18.78 21.30 -4.94
N ILE A 202 -18.12 21.68 -3.86
CA ILE A 202 -18.58 21.56 -2.46
C ILE A 202 -18.95 22.94 -1.93
#